data_eaa0dd9f1a6ae2a09b7e5bae7a8418b6
#
_entry.id   eaa0dd9f1a6ae2a09b7e5bae7a8418b6
#
_cell.length_a   1.000
_cell.length_b   1.000
_cell.length_c   1.000
_cell.angle_alpha   90.00
_cell.angle_beta   90.00
_cell.angle_gamma   90.00
#
_symmetry.space_group_name_H-M   'P 1'
#
loop_
_entity.id
_entity.type
_entity.pdbx_description
1 polymer ?
#
loop_
_entity_poly.entity_id
_entity_poly.type
_entity_poly.pdbx_seq_one_letter_code
_entity_poly.pdbx_strand_id
1 'polypeptide(L)'
;MSGLKAAERDEEVSVAVSQLPPGRPVAHSVDELLTGVTAREPMKGAESLSTATFERVVIGGDRFVVKYLHCDEDWIMRATGDLTCRPALMWTSGLFDALPPCIDHTTVAVATGLGRHGWGCALLLSDVGEHLIPDGDTVIGEGDHELLIANMARMHAHFWGFRDPAALAPAGNRYFIFNRWLGPIEADLASGAVVPTLVDRGYTNMADISPRLHSLLTDLFAEPTPFLRAIEATPDTLVHSDWKLGNLGNHPDGRTIVLDWAFPGQGAACTDLAWYLGVNCRRIPASKEDTIASYRRALEAAGVATEGWWDAQLALALLGNALQQAWSKCLDGRDDEFTWWEERALDAERYLA
;
A
#
# COMPACT_ATOMS: atom_id res chain seq x y z
N MET A 1 43.23 1.92 -23.93
CA MET A 1 42.25 0.89 -24.32
C MET A 1 41.72 0.25 -23.04
N SER A 2 40.70 0.78 -22.48
CA SER A 2 39.95 0.18 -21.36
C SER A 2 38.67 0.99 -21.12
N GLY A 3 37.77 0.90 -22.04
CA GLY A 3 36.45 1.51 -21.90
C GLY A 3 35.50 0.78 -22.82
N LEU A 4 34.87 -0.30 -22.33
CA LEU A 4 33.74 -0.99 -22.95
C LEU A 4 33.53 -2.31 -22.19
N LYS A 5 33.03 -2.24 -20.94
CA LYS A 5 32.50 -3.43 -20.23
C LYS A 5 31.51 -3.07 -19.11
N ALA A 6 30.94 -1.86 -19.10
CA ALA A 6 29.95 -1.44 -18.10
C ALA A 6 28.50 -1.42 -18.62
N ALA A 7 28.26 -1.68 -19.91
CA ALA A 7 26.92 -1.51 -20.50
C ALA A 7 26.14 -2.82 -20.73
N GLU A 8 26.67 -3.99 -20.37
CA GLU A 8 26.01 -5.27 -20.67
C GLU A 8 25.40 -6.00 -19.47
N ARG A 9 25.32 -5.38 -18.26
CA ARG A 9 24.71 -6.02 -17.08
C ARG A 9 23.36 -5.45 -16.64
N ASP A 10 22.87 -4.40 -17.28
CA ASP A 10 21.60 -3.77 -16.88
C ASP A 10 20.37 -4.28 -17.66
N GLU A 11 20.53 -5.27 -18.55
CA GLU A 11 19.42 -5.77 -19.39
C GLU A 11 18.68 -7.01 -18.84
N GLU A 12 19.09 -7.62 -17.73
CA GLU A 12 18.56 -8.94 -17.33
C GLU A 12 17.58 -8.97 -16.13
N VAL A 13 17.16 -7.83 -15.54
CA VAL A 13 16.30 -7.85 -14.32
C VAL A 13 15.05 -6.97 -14.43
N SER A 14 14.68 -6.50 -15.59
CA SER A 14 13.38 -5.83 -15.77
C SER A 14 12.37 -6.83 -16.32
N VAL A 15 11.29 -7.11 -15.58
CA VAL A 15 10.05 -7.60 -16.20
C VAL A 15 9.58 -6.49 -17.13
N ALA A 16 10.02 -6.54 -18.38
CA ALA A 16 9.63 -5.54 -19.36
C ALA A 16 8.10 -5.54 -19.48
N VAL A 17 7.49 -4.37 -19.53
CA VAL A 17 6.04 -4.16 -19.77
C VAL A 17 5.51 -4.98 -20.95
N SER A 18 6.38 -5.33 -21.90
CA SER A 18 6.11 -6.20 -23.05
C SER A 18 5.90 -7.69 -22.70
N GLN A 19 6.00 -8.09 -21.42
CA GLN A 19 5.90 -9.48 -20.96
C GLN A 19 4.80 -9.73 -19.94
N LEU A 20 3.95 -8.75 -19.66
CA LEU A 20 2.79 -8.99 -18.80
C LEU A 20 1.87 -10.04 -19.43
N PRO A 21 1.30 -10.97 -18.64
CA PRO A 21 0.25 -11.85 -19.10
C PRO A 21 -0.92 -11.04 -19.68
N PRO A 22 -1.72 -11.61 -20.60
CA PRO A 22 -2.91 -10.93 -21.09
C PRO A 22 -3.86 -10.67 -19.93
N GLY A 23 -4.44 -9.46 -19.89
CA GLY A 23 -5.44 -9.10 -18.90
C GLY A 23 -6.65 -10.04 -18.93
N ARG A 24 -7.27 -10.23 -17.78
CA ARG A 24 -8.45 -11.09 -17.63
C ARG A 24 -9.75 -10.34 -17.98
N PRO A 25 -10.77 -11.04 -18.46
CA PRO A 25 -12.08 -10.43 -18.73
C PRO A 25 -12.74 -9.98 -17.42
N VAL A 26 -13.65 -9.00 -17.53
CA VAL A 26 -14.46 -8.50 -16.41
C VAL A 26 -15.92 -8.82 -16.66
N ALA A 27 -16.68 -9.04 -15.58
CA ALA A 27 -18.12 -9.07 -15.62
C ALA A 27 -18.69 -7.65 -15.77
N HIS A 28 -19.82 -7.50 -16.42
CA HIS A 28 -20.49 -6.20 -16.65
C HIS A 28 -21.58 -5.89 -15.61
N SER A 29 -21.80 -6.81 -14.67
CA SER A 29 -22.74 -6.64 -13.56
C SER A 29 -22.37 -7.52 -12.37
N VAL A 30 -22.94 -7.20 -11.21
CA VAL A 30 -22.81 -8.06 -10.01
C VAL A 30 -23.51 -9.40 -10.24
N ASP A 31 -24.64 -9.44 -10.95
CA ASP A 31 -25.35 -10.69 -11.23
C ASP A 31 -24.54 -11.63 -12.13
N GLU A 32 -23.81 -11.07 -13.10
CA GLU A 32 -22.88 -11.85 -13.91
C GLU A 32 -21.71 -12.38 -13.07
N LEU A 33 -21.12 -11.51 -12.23
CA LEU A 33 -20.04 -11.88 -11.30
C LEU A 33 -20.44 -13.01 -10.37
N LEU A 34 -21.68 -12.99 -9.87
CA LEU A 34 -22.22 -13.93 -8.88
C LEU A 34 -23.07 -15.04 -9.51
N THR A 35 -22.84 -15.36 -10.79
CA THR A 35 -23.55 -16.46 -11.46
C THR A 35 -23.38 -17.77 -10.67
N GLY A 36 -24.50 -18.42 -10.32
CA GLY A 36 -24.51 -19.66 -9.54
C GLY A 36 -24.40 -19.47 -8.02
N VAL A 37 -24.53 -18.25 -7.53
CA VAL A 37 -24.57 -17.97 -6.08
C VAL A 37 -25.75 -18.70 -5.43
N THR A 38 -25.50 -19.37 -4.29
CA THR A 38 -26.52 -20.13 -3.53
C THR A 38 -26.80 -19.49 -2.17
N ALA A 39 -25.90 -18.67 -1.65
CA ALA A 39 -26.08 -17.93 -0.38
C ALA A 39 -25.35 -16.60 -0.43
N ARG A 40 -25.92 -15.58 0.24
CA ARG A 40 -25.33 -14.24 0.41
C ARG A 40 -25.57 -13.76 1.82
N GLU A 41 -24.55 -13.21 2.46
CA GLU A 41 -24.60 -12.67 3.80
C GLU A 41 -23.78 -11.37 3.88
N PRO A 42 -24.38 -10.24 4.27
CA PRO A 42 -23.62 -9.01 4.50
C PRO A 42 -22.56 -9.23 5.58
N MET A 43 -21.37 -8.71 5.38
CA MET A 43 -20.31 -8.71 6.39
C MET A 43 -19.74 -7.32 6.61
N LYS A 44 -19.24 -7.08 7.81
CA LYS A 44 -18.42 -5.90 8.07
C LYS A 44 -16.97 -6.26 7.78
N GLY A 45 -16.26 -5.39 7.07
CA GLY A 45 -14.81 -5.51 6.93
C GLY A 45 -14.15 -5.39 8.31
N ALA A 46 -13.23 -6.30 8.62
CA ALA A 46 -12.42 -6.21 9.82
C ALA A 46 -11.54 -4.95 9.73
N GLU A 47 -11.50 -4.14 10.79
CA GLU A 47 -10.70 -2.92 10.89
C GLU A 47 -10.74 -1.99 9.66
N SER A 48 -11.81 -2.08 8.83
CA SER A 48 -11.93 -1.24 7.64
C SER A 48 -12.17 0.22 8.04
N LEU A 49 -11.18 1.07 7.77
CA LEU A 49 -11.32 2.53 7.89
C LEU A 49 -11.91 3.15 6.61
N SER A 50 -12.06 2.35 5.54
CA SER A 50 -12.79 2.73 4.33
C SER A 50 -14.28 2.50 4.50
N THR A 51 -15.09 3.13 3.66
CA THR A 51 -16.55 2.93 3.60
C THR A 51 -16.95 1.82 2.62
N ALA A 52 -16.01 0.99 2.17
CA ALA A 52 -16.28 -0.16 1.31
C ALA A 52 -17.26 -1.13 1.98
N THR A 53 -18.16 -1.70 1.19
CA THR A 53 -19.12 -2.71 1.65
C THR A 53 -18.68 -4.11 1.25
N PHE A 54 -19.06 -5.10 2.07
CA PHE A 54 -18.65 -6.48 1.88
C PHE A 54 -19.83 -7.44 2.03
N GLU A 55 -19.77 -8.55 1.30
CA GLU A 55 -20.65 -9.70 1.47
C GLU A 55 -19.85 -10.99 1.45
N ARG A 56 -20.26 -11.97 2.27
CA ARG A 56 -19.83 -13.35 2.10
C ARG A 56 -20.82 -14.06 1.18
N VAL A 57 -20.32 -14.80 0.19
CA VAL A 57 -21.13 -15.53 -0.78
C VAL A 57 -20.67 -16.97 -0.91
N VAL A 58 -21.59 -17.86 -1.34
CA VAL A 58 -21.30 -19.26 -1.65
C VAL A 58 -21.62 -19.53 -3.11
N ILE A 59 -20.64 -20.01 -3.86
CA ILE A 59 -20.75 -20.33 -5.30
C ILE A 59 -20.18 -21.74 -5.49
N GLY A 60 -20.98 -22.65 -6.03
CA GLY A 60 -20.52 -24.03 -6.26
C GLY A 60 -20.15 -24.82 -5.01
N GLY A 61 -20.51 -24.36 -3.81
CA GLY A 61 -20.15 -24.94 -2.53
C GLY A 61 -18.92 -24.27 -1.86
N ASP A 62 -18.16 -23.47 -2.60
CA ASP A 62 -17.02 -22.72 -2.07
C ASP A 62 -17.44 -21.34 -1.55
N ARG A 63 -16.68 -20.86 -0.55
CA ARG A 63 -16.90 -19.54 0.08
C ARG A 63 -16.03 -18.49 -0.56
N PHE A 64 -16.63 -17.32 -0.79
CA PHE A 64 -15.96 -16.13 -1.32
C PHE A 64 -16.40 -14.89 -0.53
N VAL A 65 -15.62 -13.83 -0.67
CA VAL A 65 -15.96 -12.49 -0.19
C VAL A 65 -16.11 -11.57 -1.40
N VAL A 66 -17.18 -10.78 -1.45
CA VAL A 66 -17.34 -9.70 -2.41
C VAL A 66 -17.03 -8.39 -1.74
N LYS A 67 -16.10 -7.61 -2.32
CA LYS A 67 -15.79 -6.24 -1.92
C LYS A 67 -16.33 -5.29 -2.97
N TYR A 68 -17.18 -4.34 -2.55
CA TYR A 68 -17.71 -3.29 -3.40
C TYR A 68 -16.94 -2.01 -3.22
N LEU A 69 -16.53 -1.39 -4.32
CA LEU A 69 -15.74 -0.15 -4.33
C LEU A 69 -16.42 0.88 -5.23
N HIS A 70 -16.63 2.08 -4.71
CA HIS A 70 -17.19 3.19 -5.46
C HIS A 70 -16.70 4.53 -4.90
N CYS A 71 -16.23 5.43 -5.76
CA CYS A 71 -15.70 6.72 -5.31
C CYS A 71 -16.74 7.64 -4.64
N ASP A 72 -18.04 7.48 -4.94
CA ASP A 72 -19.09 8.24 -4.26
C ASP A 72 -19.24 7.83 -2.78
N GLU A 73 -18.85 6.60 -2.43
CA GLU A 73 -19.01 6.02 -1.11
C GLU A 73 -17.68 5.94 -0.34
N ASP A 74 -16.58 5.69 -1.04
CA ASP A 74 -15.26 5.49 -0.43
C ASP A 74 -14.43 6.78 -0.44
N TRP A 75 -14.22 7.36 0.74
CA TRP A 75 -13.40 8.56 0.91
C TRP A 75 -11.94 8.36 0.49
N ILE A 76 -11.40 7.14 0.62
CA ILE A 76 -10.04 6.82 0.20
C ILE A 76 -9.90 6.91 -1.31
N MET A 77 -10.88 6.41 -2.05
CA MET A 77 -10.90 6.52 -3.51
C MET A 77 -10.94 8.00 -3.93
N ARG A 78 -11.76 8.84 -3.26
CA ARG A 78 -11.79 10.29 -3.53
C ARG A 78 -10.47 10.96 -3.23
N ALA A 79 -9.92 10.71 -2.04
CA ALA A 79 -8.67 11.31 -1.57
C ALA A 79 -7.47 10.96 -2.46
N THR A 80 -7.47 9.78 -3.08
CA THR A 80 -6.40 9.30 -3.96
C THR A 80 -6.68 9.50 -5.45
N GLY A 81 -7.84 10.07 -5.80
CA GLY A 81 -8.26 10.24 -7.19
C GLY A 81 -8.49 8.91 -7.92
N ASP A 82 -8.83 7.85 -7.22
CA ASP A 82 -9.16 6.56 -7.84
C ASP A 82 -10.61 6.56 -8.35
N LEU A 83 -10.79 6.91 -9.60
CA LEU A 83 -12.10 6.89 -10.27
C LEU A 83 -12.39 5.59 -11.01
N THR A 84 -11.43 4.68 -11.13
CA THR A 84 -11.48 3.50 -12.00
C THR A 84 -11.33 2.19 -11.25
N CYS A 85 -11.18 2.20 -9.94
CA CYS A 85 -10.90 1.03 -9.11
C CYS A 85 -9.58 0.35 -9.50
N ARG A 86 -8.47 0.79 -8.90
CA ARG A 86 -7.13 0.26 -9.20
C ARG A 86 -7.03 -1.26 -9.13
N PRO A 87 -7.72 -1.97 -8.22
CA PRO A 87 -7.74 -3.44 -8.28
C PRO A 87 -8.29 -4.00 -9.60
N ALA A 88 -9.26 -3.31 -10.21
CA ALA A 88 -9.76 -3.71 -11.53
C ALA A 88 -8.72 -3.44 -12.65
N LEU A 89 -7.90 -2.38 -12.51
CA LEU A 89 -6.78 -2.15 -13.42
C LEU A 89 -5.70 -3.23 -13.27
N MET A 90 -5.36 -3.66 -12.05
CA MET A 90 -4.45 -4.79 -11.80
C MET A 90 -4.93 -6.06 -12.51
N TRP A 91 -6.24 -6.31 -12.45
CA TRP A 91 -6.87 -7.46 -13.11
C TRP A 91 -6.82 -7.37 -14.63
N THR A 92 -7.25 -6.25 -15.18
CA THR A 92 -7.39 -6.07 -16.65
C THR A 92 -6.05 -5.87 -17.34
N SER A 93 -5.01 -5.43 -16.64
CA SER A 93 -3.65 -5.30 -17.17
C SER A 93 -2.83 -6.59 -17.10
N GLY A 94 -3.32 -7.64 -16.40
CA GLY A 94 -2.57 -8.87 -16.16
C GLY A 94 -1.55 -8.79 -15.03
N LEU A 95 -1.51 -7.68 -14.28
CA LEU A 95 -0.54 -7.50 -13.17
C LEU A 95 -0.77 -8.48 -12.02
N PHE A 96 -2.01 -8.87 -11.72
CA PHE A 96 -2.26 -9.92 -10.73
C PHE A 96 -1.65 -11.27 -11.12
N ASP A 97 -1.70 -11.62 -12.42
CA ASP A 97 -1.09 -12.85 -12.94
C ASP A 97 0.43 -12.78 -13.05
N ALA A 98 0.99 -11.57 -13.02
CA ALA A 98 2.42 -11.33 -13.01
C ALA A 98 3.05 -11.32 -11.61
N LEU A 99 2.25 -11.34 -10.53
CA LEU A 99 2.78 -11.39 -9.17
C LEU A 99 3.65 -12.66 -8.97
N PRO A 100 4.74 -12.56 -8.18
CA PRO A 100 5.59 -13.72 -7.94
C PRO A 100 4.83 -14.80 -7.16
N PRO A 101 5.20 -16.10 -7.33
CA PRO A 101 4.48 -17.22 -6.71
C PRO A 101 4.39 -17.17 -5.17
N CYS A 102 5.21 -16.34 -4.51
CA CYS A 102 5.15 -16.16 -3.06
C CYS A 102 4.02 -15.22 -2.59
N ILE A 103 3.30 -14.57 -3.52
CA ILE A 103 2.19 -13.64 -3.22
C ILE A 103 0.87 -14.22 -3.72
N ASP A 104 -0.15 -14.21 -2.85
CA ASP A 104 -1.53 -14.52 -3.18
C ASP A 104 -2.40 -13.26 -3.05
N HIS A 105 -2.97 -12.80 -4.17
CA HIS A 105 -3.84 -11.63 -4.22
C HIS A 105 -5.32 -11.93 -3.98
N THR A 106 -5.70 -13.18 -3.83
CA THR A 106 -7.05 -13.73 -3.58
C THR A 106 -8.15 -13.37 -4.58
N THR A 107 -7.94 -12.42 -5.48
CA THR A 107 -8.96 -11.99 -6.47
C THR A 107 -9.20 -13.08 -7.52
N VAL A 108 -10.44 -13.53 -7.66
CA VAL A 108 -10.82 -14.59 -8.61
C VAL A 108 -11.69 -14.09 -9.77
N ALA A 109 -12.40 -12.98 -9.58
CA ALA A 109 -13.15 -12.31 -10.66
C ALA A 109 -13.41 -10.84 -10.28
N VAL A 110 -13.70 -10.02 -11.30
CA VAL A 110 -13.97 -8.60 -11.15
C VAL A 110 -15.15 -8.22 -12.00
N ALA A 111 -16.08 -7.41 -11.45
CA ALA A 111 -17.09 -6.68 -12.22
C ALA A 111 -16.77 -5.19 -12.22
N THR A 112 -16.98 -4.53 -13.36
CA THR A 112 -16.74 -3.08 -13.54
C THR A 112 -17.97 -2.39 -14.06
N GLY A 113 -17.94 -1.05 -14.14
CA GLY A 113 -19.05 -0.28 -14.67
C GLY A 113 -20.23 -0.14 -13.70
N LEU A 114 -19.99 -0.34 -12.39
CA LEU A 114 -21.02 -0.27 -11.37
C LEU A 114 -21.29 1.17 -10.89
N GLY A 115 -22.43 1.34 -10.22
CA GLY A 115 -22.84 2.61 -9.65
C GLY A 115 -23.33 3.64 -10.68
N ARG A 116 -23.68 4.83 -10.18
CA ARG A 116 -24.38 5.87 -10.97
C ARG A 116 -23.62 6.33 -12.22
N HIS A 117 -22.29 6.37 -12.15
CA HIS A 117 -21.43 6.87 -13.22
C HIS A 117 -20.61 5.75 -13.90
N GLY A 118 -20.82 4.49 -13.52
CA GLY A 118 -20.02 3.37 -14.00
C GLY A 118 -18.58 3.34 -13.44
N TRP A 119 -18.29 4.05 -12.35
CA TRP A 119 -16.95 4.18 -11.76
C TRP A 119 -16.67 3.18 -10.64
N GLY A 120 -17.69 2.38 -10.28
CA GLY A 120 -17.55 1.36 -9.26
C GLY A 120 -17.10 0.02 -9.82
N CYS A 121 -16.58 -0.82 -8.93
CA CYS A 121 -16.29 -2.22 -9.20
C CYS A 121 -16.72 -3.12 -8.03
N ALA A 122 -16.85 -4.42 -8.33
CA ALA A 122 -16.96 -5.48 -7.34
C ALA A 122 -15.85 -6.49 -7.57
N LEU A 123 -15.18 -6.87 -6.49
CA LEU A 123 -14.12 -7.88 -6.49
C LEU A 123 -14.67 -9.14 -5.84
N LEU A 124 -14.59 -10.27 -6.52
CA LEU A 124 -14.83 -11.59 -5.93
C LEU A 124 -13.49 -12.12 -5.45
N LEU A 125 -13.36 -12.35 -4.15
CA LEU A 125 -12.15 -12.77 -3.47
C LEU A 125 -12.35 -14.16 -2.90
N SER A 126 -11.35 -15.04 -2.93
CA SER A 126 -11.35 -16.29 -2.15
C SER A 126 -11.50 -15.96 -0.65
N ASP A 127 -12.33 -16.70 0.09
CA ASP A 127 -12.44 -16.55 1.55
C ASP A 127 -11.22 -17.22 2.22
N VAL A 128 -10.24 -16.40 2.57
CA VAL A 128 -8.96 -16.81 3.19
C VAL A 128 -8.91 -16.43 4.67
N GLY A 129 -10.04 -16.15 5.30
CA GLY A 129 -10.11 -15.61 6.66
C GLY A 129 -9.34 -16.40 7.72
N GLU A 130 -9.24 -17.73 7.56
CA GLU A 130 -8.49 -18.61 8.48
C GLU A 130 -6.96 -18.46 8.42
N HIS A 131 -6.44 -17.83 7.35
CA HIS A 131 -5.01 -17.62 7.11
C HIS A 131 -4.57 -16.16 7.31
N LEU A 132 -5.52 -15.25 7.57
CA LEU A 132 -5.21 -13.85 7.81
C LEU A 132 -4.57 -13.67 9.19
N ILE A 133 -3.71 -12.67 9.30
CA ILE A 133 -3.21 -12.23 10.60
C ILE A 133 -4.41 -11.76 11.44
N PRO A 134 -4.63 -12.34 12.63
CA PRO A 134 -5.78 -11.98 13.46
C PRO A 134 -5.79 -10.49 13.82
N ASP A 135 -6.99 -9.89 13.86
CA ASP A 135 -7.18 -8.52 14.32
C ASP A 135 -6.79 -8.34 15.80
N GLY A 136 -6.59 -7.10 16.22
CA GLY A 136 -6.31 -6.71 17.60
C GLY A 136 -4.87 -6.27 17.83
N ASP A 137 -4.49 -6.17 19.12
CA ASP A 137 -3.22 -5.55 19.55
C ASP A 137 -2.11 -6.57 19.86
N THR A 138 -2.35 -7.85 19.63
CA THR A 138 -1.36 -8.90 19.93
C THR A 138 -0.18 -8.81 18.98
N VAL A 139 1.03 -8.88 19.53
CA VAL A 139 2.28 -8.99 18.77
C VAL A 139 2.24 -10.30 17.95
N ILE A 140 2.56 -10.22 16.66
CA ILE A 140 2.58 -11.39 15.77
C ILE A 140 3.78 -12.30 16.07
N GLY A 141 3.74 -13.54 15.60
CA GLY A 141 4.87 -14.48 15.71
C GLY A 141 6.10 -13.99 14.93
N GLU A 142 7.30 -14.27 15.43
CA GLU A 142 8.56 -13.94 14.74
C GLU A 142 8.60 -14.55 13.33
N GLY A 143 8.19 -15.83 13.19
CA GLY A 143 8.17 -16.51 11.90
C GLY A 143 7.19 -15.88 10.90
N ASP A 144 6.02 -15.41 11.35
CA ASP A 144 5.09 -14.66 10.50
C ASP A 144 5.70 -13.33 10.04
N HIS A 145 6.31 -12.60 10.98
CA HIS A 145 7.00 -11.34 10.68
C HIS A 145 8.10 -11.53 9.64
N GLU A 146 8.99 -12.51 9.84
CA GLU A 146 10.09 -12.81 8.94
C GLU A 146 9.58 -13.18 7.53
N LEU A 147 8.51 -13.99 7.45
CA LEU A 147 7.92 -14.40 6.17
C LEU A 147 7.31 -13.20 5.44
N LEU A 148 6.56 -12.34 6.14
CA LEU A 148 5.98 -11.12 5.56
C LEU A 148 7.04 -10.18 5.00
N ILE A 149 8.16 -9.98 5.71
CA ILE A 149 9.29 -9.15 5.26
C ILE A 149 10.02 -9.79 4.08
N ALA A 150 10.28 -11.10 4.12
CA ALA A 150 10.95 -11.81 3.03
C ALA A 150 10.12 -11.80 1.74
N ASN A 151 8.80 -12.01 1.83
CA ASN A 151 7.93 -12.02 0.66
C ASN A 151 7.68 -10.61 0.10
N MET A 152 7.65 -9.56 0.94
CA MET A 152 7.69 -8.16 0.49
C MET A 152 8.94 -7.91 -0.36
N ALA A 153 10.12 -8.27 0.15
CA ALA A 153 11.38 -8.08 -0.57
C ALA A 153 11.43 -8.87 -1.90
N ARG A 154 10.91 -10.11 -1.91
CA ARG A 154 10.81 -10.93 -3.14
C ARG A 154 9.86 -10.31 -4.17
N MET A 155 8.73 -9.76 -3.73
CA MET A 155 7.80 -9.04 -4.63
C MET A 155 8.51 -7.83 -5.25
N HIS A 156 9.19 -7.02 -4.45
CA HIS A 156 9.91 -5.85 -4.93
C HIS A 156 11.06 -6.22 -5.87
N ALA A 157 11.83 -7.26 -5.56
CA ALA A 157 12.90 -7.74 -6.43
C ALA A 157 12.37 -8.26 -7.78
N HIS A 158 11.22 -8.98 -7.75
CA HIS A 158 10.57 -9.50 -8.95
C HIS A 158 10.17 -8.39 -9.94
N PHE A 159 9.71 -7.26 -9.42
CA PHE A 159 9.30 -6.09 -10.21
C PHE A 159 10.37 -4.98 -10.25
N TRP A 160 11.64 -5.29 -9.95
CA TRP A 160 12.68 -4.26 -9.92
C TRP A 160 12.79 -3.54 -11.25
N GLY A 161 12.74 -2.20 -11.21
CA GLY A 161 12.70 -1.38 -12.44
C GLY A 161 11.32 -1.32 -13.11
N PHE A 162 10.26 -1.70 -12.40
CA PHE A 162 8.87 -1.66 -12.90
C PHE A 162 8.52 -0.31 -13.50
N ARG A 163 7.84 -0.35 -14.65
CA ARG A 163 7.23 0.81 -15.29
C ARG A 163 5.74 0.54 -15.40
N ASP A 164 4.95 1.42 -14.81
CA ASP A 164 3.51 1.24 -14.68
C ASP A 164 2.78 1.35 -16.03
N PRO A 165 2.21 0.26 -16.58
CA PRO A 165 1.50 0.28 -17.86
C PRO A 165 0.01 0.61 -17.69
N ALA A 166 -0.50 0.65 -16.46
CA ALA A 166 -1.93 0.68 -16.16
C ALA A 166 -2.38 2.01 -15.55
N ALA A 167 -1.47 2.97 -15.39
CA ALA A 167 -1.75 4.24 -14.71
C ALA A 167 -2.34 4.04 -13.30
N LEU A 168 -1.66 3.22 -12.50
CA LEU A 168 -1.99 2.94 -11.11
C LEU A 168 -1.79 4.18 -10.21
N ALA A 169 -1.56 4.01 -8.92
CA ALA A 169 -1.45 5.15 -8.01
C ALA A 169 -0.13 5.92 -8.19
N PRO A 170 -0.15 7.19 -8.61
CA PRO A 170 1.05 8.03 -8.63
C PRO A 170 1.62 8.23 -7.21
N ALA A 171 2.93 8.46 -7.10
CA ALA A 171 3.60 8.73 -5.84
C ALA A 171 2.96 9.91 -5.06
N GLY A 172 2.60 10.98 -5.74
CA GLY A 172 1.91 12.13 -5.14
C GLY A 172 0.61 11.74 -4.46
N ASN A 173 -0.21 10.88 -5.07
CA ASN A 173 -1.48 10.45 -4.49
C ASN A 173 -1.29 9.52 -3.29
N ARG A 174 -0.16 8.81 -3.19
CA ARG A 174 0.13 7.92 -2.05
C ARG A 174 0.63 8.69 -0.84
N TYR A 175 1.62 9.57 -1.01
CA TYR A 175 2.28 10.25 0.11
C TYR A 175 1.47 11.41 0.68
N PHE A 176 0.62 12.07 -0.13
CA PHE A 176 -0.09 13.30 0.23
C PHE A 176 -1.60 13.09 0.49
N ILE A 177 -2.03 11.85 0.70
CA ILE A 177 -3.44 11.51 0.96
C ILE A 177 -3.97 12.14 2.26
N PHE A 178 -3.16 12.16 3.33
CA PHE A 178 -3.61 12.61 4.66
C PHE A 178 -3.32 14.09 4.89
N ASN A 179 -3.86 14.95 4.04
CA ASN A 179 -3.75 16.39 4.20
C ASN A 179 -4.94 16.99 4.99
N ARG A 180 -4.77 18.19 5.54
CA ARG A 180 -5.78 18.88 6.37
C ARG A 180 -7.06 19.27 5.63
N TRP A 181 -7.04 19.31 4.29
CA TRP A 181 -8.20 19.65 3.48
C TRP A 181 -9.25 18.54 3.42
N LEU A 182 -8.88 17.30 3.74
CA LEU A 182 -9.78 16.16 3.71
C LEU A 182 -10.94 16.30 4.70
N GLY A 183 -10.66 16.75 5.92
CA GLY A 183 -11.69 16.87 6.96
C GLY A 183 -12.88 17.72 6.52
N PRO A 184 -12.69 18.98 6.11
CA PRO A 184 -13.76 19.82 5.58
C PRO A 184 -14.48 19.23 4.38
N ILE A 185 -13.75 18.64 3.40
CA ILE A 185 -14.34 18.06 2.19
C ILE A 185 -15.27 16.89 2.55
N GLU A 186 -14.82 15.97 3.39
CA GLU A 186 -15.61 14.81 3.77
C GLU A 186 -16.77 15.17 4.71
N ALA A 187 -16.65 16.26 5.49
CA ALA A 187 -17.75 16.81 6.27
C ALA A 187 -18.84 17.42 5.38
N ASP A 188 -18.48 18.17 4.35
CA ASP A 188 -19.42 18.74 3.38
C ASP A 188 -20.14 17.64 2.58
N LEU A 189 -19.47 16.52 2.32
CA LEU A 189 -20.07 15.34 1.68
C LEU A 189 -20.91 14.49 2.64
N ALA A 190 -20.90 14.78 3.94
CA ALA A 190 -21.54 13.98 4.98
C ALA A 190 -21.18 12.48 4.91
N SER A 191 -19.92 12.18 4.54
CA SER A 191 -19.45 10.82 4.28
C SER A 191 -19.40 9.94 5.54
N GLY A 192 -19.36 10.54 6.72
CA GLY A 192 -19.17 9.83 7.99
C GLY A 192 -17.74 9.32 8.23
N ALA A 193 -16.78 9.68 7.36
CA ALA A 193 -15.39 9.26 7.47
C ALA A 193 -14.73 9.88 8.72
N VAL A 194 -14.23 9.05 9.62
CA VAL A 194 -13.62 9.47 10.88
C VAL A 194 -12.18 9.94 10.70
N VAL A 195 -11.42 9.24 9.86
CA VAL A 195 -9.98 9.52 9.66
C VAL A 195 -9.69 10.95 9.22
N PRO A 196 -10.40 11.54 8.25
CA PRO A 196 -10.19 12.95 7.86
C PRO A 196 -10.27 13.95 9.01
N THR A 197 -11.21 13.73 9.95
CA THR A 197 -11.35 14.58 11.15
C THR A 197 -10.17 14.40 12.12
N LEU A 198 -9.67 13.17 12.28
CA LEU A 198 -8.52 12.88 13.12
C LEU A 198 -7.22 13.46 12.54
N VAL A 199 -7.08 13.52 11.22
CA VAL A 199 -5.93 14.14 10.53
C VAL A 199 -5.79 15.60 10.96
N ASP A 200 -6.85 16.41 10.90
CA ASP A 200 -6.79 17.82 11.29
C ASP A 200 -6.42 18.00 12.76
N ARG A 201 -7.00 17.19 13.65
CA ARG A 201 -6.65 17.19 15.08
C ARG A 201 -5.18 16.82 15.31
N GLY A 202 -4.67 15.79 14.62
CA GLY A 202 -3.29 15.36 14.74
C GLY A 202 -2.30 16.46 14.30
N TYR A 203 -2.56 17.13 13.19
CA TYR A 203 -1.74 18.25 12.75
C TYR A 203 -1.80 19.45 13.71
N THR A 204 -2.96 19.72 14.32
CA THR A 204 -3.09 20.76 15.35
C THR A 204 -2.23 20.42 16.57
N ASN A 205 -2.28 19.19 17.05
CA ASN A 205 -1.43 18.74 18.17
C ASN A 205 0.07 18.79 17.80
N MET A 206 0.42 18.42 16.57
CA MET A 206 1.81 18.41 16.09
C MET A 206 2.44 19.79 16.13
N ALA A 207 1.70 20.85 15.84
CA ALA A 207 2.20 22.23 15.90
C ALA A 207 2.75 22.58 17.29
N ASP A 208 2.15 22.05 18.36
CA ASP A 208 2.61 22.28 19.74
C ASP A 208 3.72 21.29 20.16
N ILE A 209 3.62 20.01 19.71
CA ILE A 209 4.52 18.93 20.11
C ILE A 209 5.87 19.02 19.41
N SER A 210 5.84 19.31 18.10
CA SER A 210 7.03 19.42 17.23
C SER A 210 6.82 20.47 16.15
N PRO A 211 7.03 21.77 16.47
CA PRO A 211 6.88 22.85 15.49
C PRO A 211 7.74 22.67 14.24
N ARG A 212 8.94 22.08 14.38
CA ARG A 212 9.86 21.85 13.25
C ARG A 212 9.33 20.79 12.29
N LEU A 213 8.87 19.64 12.80
CA LEU A 213 8.26 18.60 11.95
C LEU A 213 6.97 19.12 11.31
N HIS A 214 6.13 19.81 12.10
CA HIS A 214 4.91 20.42 11.58
C HIS A 214 5.20 21.39 10.41
N SER A 215 6.23 22.25 10.52
CA SER A 215 6.64 23.14 9.43
C SER A 215 7.07 22.37 8.20
N LEU A 216 7.99 21.40 8.36
CA LEU A 216 8.49 20.56 7.26
C LEU A 216 7.34 19.89 6.50
N LEU A 217 6.44 19.20 7.20
CA LEU A 217 5.35 18.49 6.55
C LEU A 217 4.36 19.46 5.90
N THR A 218 4.07 20.61 6.53
CA THR A 218 3.19 21.63 5.96
C THR A 218 3.77 22.22 4.68
N ASP A 219 5.06 22.51 4.65
CA ASP A 219 5.77 23.02 3.48
C ASP A 219 5.74 22.00 2.33
N LEU A 220 5.94 20.71 2.63
CA LEU A 220 5.85 19.63 1.64
C LEU A 220 4.42 19.39 1.13
N PHE A 221 3.38 19.60 1.96
CA PHE A 221 2.00 19.58 1.47
C PHE A 221 1.68 20.78 0.57
N ALA A 222 2.29 21.94 0.81
CA ALA A 222 2.13 23.12 -0.02
C ALA A 222 2.92 23.03 -1.33
N GLU A 223 4.13 22.45 -1.28
CA GLU A 223 5.03 22.28 -2.43
C GLU A 223 5.64 20.87 -2.40
N PRO A 224 4.97 19.86 -2.99
CA PRO A 224 5.42 18.46 -2.95
C PRO A 224 6.60 18.14 -3.87
N THR A 225 6.92 19.03 -4.84
CA THR A 225 7.89 18.78 -5.90
C THR A 225 9.27 18.37 -5.40
N PRO A 226 9.88 19.00 -4.36
CA PRO A 226 11.20 18.59 -3.87
C PRO A 226 11.20 17.13 -3.39
N PHE A 227 10.20 16.70 -2.62
CA PHE A 227 10.08 15.33 -2.14
C PHE A 227 9.85 14.35 -3.28
N LEU A 228 8.90 14.64 -4.18
CA LEU A 228 8.59 13.75 -5.30
C LEU A 228 9.80 13.54 -6.22
N ARG A 229 10.52 14.61 -6.57
CA ARG A 229 11.75 14.50 -7.37
C ARG A 229 12.83 13.66 -6.68
N ALA A 230 13.00 13.85 -5.37
CA ALA A 230 14.02 13.12 -4.62
C ALA A 230 13.71 11.61 -4.54
N ILE A 231 12.47 11.23 -4.23
CA ILE A 231 12.09 9.82 -4.13
C ILE A 231 12.05 9.14 -5.51
N GLU A 232 11.59 9.82 -6.56
CA GLU A 232 11.54 9.32 -7.95
C GLU A 232 12.93 9.22 -8.59
N ALA A 233 13.95 9.88 -8.04
CA ALA A 233 15.34 9.70 -8.45
C ALA A 233 15.98 8.40 -7.93
N THR A 234 15.29 7.67 -7.06
CA THR A 234 15.72 6.36 -6.55
C THR A 234 15.10 5.22 -7.35
N PRO A 235 15.64 3.98 -7.29
CA PRO A 235 15.09 2.86 -8.05
C PRO A 235 13.64 2.54 -7.72
N ASP A 236 12.87 2.16 -8.72
CA ASP A 236 11.46 1.84 -8.63
C ASP A 236 11.18 0.33 -8.65
N THR A 237 10.04 -0.04 -8.09
CA THR A 237 9.42 -1.35 -8.21
C THR A 237 7.90 -1.22 -8.24
N LEU A 238 7.16 -2.33 -8.34
CA LEU A 238 5.74 -2.36 -7.99
C LEU A 238 5.61 -2.37 -6.47
N VAL A 239 4.94 -1.38 -5.89
CA VAL A 239 4.62 -1.30 -4.47
C VAL A 239 3.12 -1.52 -4.25
N HIS A 240 2.78 -2.14 -3.11
CA HIS A 240 1.41 -2.32 -2.65
C HIS A 240 0.85 -1.04 -1.98
N SER A 241 1.70 -0.35 -1.25
CA SER A 241 1.46 0.90 -0.51
C SER A 241 0.45 0.83 0.66
N ASP A 242 -0.04 -0.37 1.00
CA ASP A 242 -0.84 -0.62 2.21
C ASP A 242 -0.49 -1.98 2.84
N TRP A 243 0.82 -2.27 2.95
CA TRP A 243 1.36 -3.49 3.55
C TRP A 243 1.22 -3.44 5.07
N LYS A 244 -0.01 -3.63 5.55
CA LYS A 244 -0.38 -3.64 6.98
C LYS A 244 -0.95 -4.99 7.40
N LEU A 245 -0.81 -5.37 8.66
CA LEU A 245 -1.22 -6.68 9.17
C LEU A 245 -2.69 -7.01 8.91
N GLY A 246 -3.59 -6.03 8.95
CA GLY A 246 -5.00 -6.23 8.62
C GLY A 246 -5.28 -6.60 7.14
N ASN A 247 -4.28 -6.42 6.25
CA ASN A 247 -4.36 -6.82 4.84
C ASN A 247 -3.54 -8.08 4.54
N LEU A 248 -2.89 -8.68 5.55
CA LEU A 248 -1.90 -9.72 5.35
C LEU A 248 -2.29 -11.04 5.99
N GLY A 249 -1.79 -12.11 5.42
CA GLY A 249 -1.91 -13.46 5.96
C GLY A 249 -0.80 -14.36 5.41
N ASN A 250 -0.68 -15.55 6.00
CA ASN A 250 0.30 -16.54 5.57
C ASN A 250 -0.37 -17.88 5.32
N HIS A 251 -0.21 -18.41 4.12
CA HIS A 251 -0.56 -19.79 3.83
C HIS A 251 0.44 -20.77 4.47
N PRO A 252 0.02 -21.97 4.83
CA PRO A 252 0.92 -23.02 5.35
C PRO A 252 2.05 -23.41 4.38
N ASP A 253 1.89 -23.13 3.08
CA ASP A 253 2.90 -23.37 2.04
C ASP A 253 3.95 -22.26 1.92
N GLY A 254 3.89 -21.22 2.76
CA GLY A 254 4.84 -20.10 2.79
C GLY A 254 4.53 -18.95 1.83
N ARG A 255 3.37 -18.97 1.16
CA ARG A 255 2.89 -17.80 0.42
C ARG A 255 2.30 -16.76 1.37
N THR A 256 2.52 -15.50 1.09
CA THR A 256 1.86 -14.38 1.78
C THR A 256 0.59 -13.99 1.03
N ILE A 257 -0.52 -13.96 1.75
CA ILE A 257 -1.77 -13.36 1.29
C ILE A 257 -1.64 -11.85 1.40
N VAL A 258 -1.97 -11.14 0.32
CA VAL A 258 -1.96 -9.67 0.27
C VAL A 258 -3.30 -9.19 -0.25
N LEU A 259 -4.11 -8.64 0.65
CA LEU A 259 -5.43 -8.07 0.37
C LEU A 259 -5.33 -6.58 0.08
N ASP A 260 -6.42 -6.01 -0.41
CA ASP A 260 -6.64 -4.55 -0.52
C ASP A 260 -5.61 -3.80 -1.40
N TRP A 261 -5.58 -4.14 -2.66
CA TRP A 261 -4.77 -3.47 -3.69
C TRP A 261 -5.39 -2.12 -4.11
N ALA A 262 -5.64 -1.23 -3.15
CA ALA A 262 -6.22 0.09 -3.40
C ALA A 262 -5.17 1.13 -3.83
N PHE A 263 -3.89 0.91 -3.51
CA PHE A 263 -2.79 1.87 -3.73
C PHE A 263 -1.61 1.33 -4.54
N PRO A 264 -1.75 0.29 -5.38
CA PRO A 264 -0.60 -0.25 -6.09
C PRO A 264 -0.04 0.78 -7.06
N GLY A 265 1.24 0.72 -7.33
CA GLY A 265 1.85 1.59 -8.34
C GLY A 265 3.35 1.46 -8.42
N GLN A 266 3.92 2.15 -9.39
CA GLN A 266 5.35 2.33 -9.49
C GLN A 266 5.84 3.19 -8.32
N GLY A 267 6.89 2.75 -7.61
CA GLY A 267 7.44 3.53 -6.52
C GLY A 267 8.64 2.88 -5.85
N ALA A 268 9.22 3.62 -4.92
CA ALA A 268 10.37 3.23 -4.14
C ALA A 268 10.06 2.01 -3.24
N ALA A 269 10.87 0.98 -3.27
CA ALA A 269 10.67 -0.26 -2.52
C ALA A 269 10.53 -0.03 -1.00
N CYS A 270 11.29 0.91 -0.44
CA CYS A 270 11.21 1.27 0.98
C CYS A 270 9.87 1.89 1.40
N THR A 271 8.96 2.21 0.47
CA THR A 271 7.62 2.75 0.78
C THR A 271 6.79 1.75 1.57
N ASP A 272 6.72 0.49 1.12
CA ASP A 272 5.95 -0.55 1.82
C ASP A 272 6.58 -0.90 3.17
N LEU A 273 7.92 -0.91 3.25
CA LEU A 273 8.63 -1.10 4.51
C LEU A 273 8.31 0.00 5.51
N ALA A 274 8.40 1.28 5.11
CA ALA A 274 8.11 2.41 5.99
C ALA A 274 6.66 2.40 6.47
N TRP A 275 5.71 2.09 5.58
CA TRP A 275 4.31 1.91 5.93
C TRP A 275 4.11 0.78 6.93
N TYR A 276 4.71 -0.40 6.69
CA TYR A 276 4.64 -1.54 7.59
C TYR A 276 5.15 -1.20 9.00
N LEU A 277 6.30 -0.54 9.10
CA LEU A 277 6.87 -0.10 10.36
C LEU A 277 5.97 0.89 11.11
N GLY A 278 5.31 1.79 10.39
CA GLY A 278 4.49 2.85 10.99
C GLY A 278 3.14 2.35 11.47
N VAL A 279 2.40 1.64 10.61
CA VAL A 279 1.03 1.22 10.92
C VAL A 279 0.98 0.06 11.90
N ASN A 280 1.99 -0.82 11.90
CA ASN A 280 2.03 -2.01 12.76
C ASN A 280 2.97 -1.87 13.97
N CYS A 281 3.43 -0.69 14.32
CA CYS A 281 4.50 -0.44 15.29
C CYS A 281 4.31 -1.14 16.65
N ARG A 282 3.06 -1.38 17.09
CA ARG A 282 2.74 -2.05 18.36
C ARG A 282 2.68 -3.58 18.25
N ARG A 283 2.69 -4.12 17.03
CA ARG A 283 2.45 -5.55 16.75
C ARG A 283 3.64 -6.29 16.16
N ILE A 284 4.70 -5.56 15.78
CA ILE A 284 5.93 -6.12 15.23
C ILE A 284 6.78 -6.68 16.39
N PRO A 285 7.29 -7.94 16.31
CA PRO A 285 8.06 -8.56 17.38
C PRO A 285 9.52 -8.07 17.45
N ALA A 286 10.02 -7.45 16.39
CA ALA A 286 11.40 -6.95 16.26
C ALA A 286 11.48 -5.43 16.38
N SER A 287 12.67 -4.89 16.62
CA SER A 287 12.92 -3.45 16.51
C SER A 287 12.74 -2.97 15.06
N LYS A 288 12.51 -1.66 14.88
CA LYS A 288 12.42 -1.07 13.53
C LYS A 288 13.75 -1.24 12.78
N GLU A 289 14.87 -1.05 13.46
CA GLU A 289 16.22 -1.21 12.94
C GLU A 289 16.48 -2.64 12.48
N ASP A 290 16.10 -3.65 13.26
CA ASP A 290 16.24 -5.05 12.90
C ASP A 290 15.33 -5.42 11.71
N THR A 291 14.12 -4.89 11.69
CA THR A 291 13.18 -5.08 10.57
C THR A 291 13.72 -4.46 9.28
N ILE A 292 14.26 -3.23 9.34
CA ILE A 292 14.92 -2.56 8.20
C ILE A 292 16.10 -3.39 7.70
N ALA A 293 16.96 -3.85 8.63
CA ALA A 293 18.11 -4.68 8.27
C ALA A 293 17.69 -6.04 7.67
N SER A 294 16.62 -6.65 8.18
CA SER A 294 16.08 -7.91 7.64
C SER A 294 15.53 -7.74 6.24
N TYR A 295 14.76 -6.67 6.00
CA TYR A 295 14.25 -6.36 4.67
C TYR A 295 15.39 -6.12 3.66
N ARG A 296 16.40 -5.31 4.03
CA ARG A 296 17.56 -5.06 3.15
C ARG A 296 18.27 -6.36 2.79
N ARG A 297 18.58 -7.21 3.78
CA ARG A 297 19.19 -8.53 3.53
C ARG A 297 18.34 -9.40 2.61
N ALA A 298 17.01 -9.41 2.79
CA ALA A 298 16.11 -10.18 1.96
C ALA A 298 16.08 -9.67 0.50
N LEU A 299 16.13 -8.34 0.31
CA LEU A 299 16.18 -7.71 -1.00
C LEU A 299 17.51 -8.03 -1.71
N GLU A 300 18.64 -7.96 -1.00
CA GLU A 300 19.96 -8.35 -1.50
C GLU A 300 20.03 -9.85 -1.85
N ALA A 301 19.46 -10.70 -1.01
CA ALA A 301 19.36 -12.14 -1.29
C ALA A 301 18.48 -12.47 -2.50
N ALA A 302 17.52 -11.61 -2.82
CA ALA A 302 16.70 -11.69 -4.03
C ALA A 302 17.37 -11.07 -5.27
N GLY A 303 18.64 -10.63 -5.18
CA GLY A 303 19.45 -10.17 -6.32
C GLY A 303 19.51 -8.67 -6.54
N VAL A 304 18.94 -7.85 -5.67
CA VAL A 304 18.97 -6.40 -5.80
C VAL A 304 20.20 -5.82 -5.10
N ALA A 305 21.08 -5.15 -5.82
CA ALA A 305 22.21 -4.40 -5.22
C ALA A 305 21.69 -3.14 -4.53
N THR A 306 22.04 -2.95 -3.25
CA THR A 306 21.55 -1.83 -2.44
C THR A 306 22.52 -0.66 -2.31
N GLU A 307 23.75 -0.80 -2.77
CA GLU A 307 24.76 0.23 -2.71
C GLU A 307 24.37 1.47 -3.53
N GLY A 308 24.62 2.64 -2.97
CA GLY A 308 24.51 3.93 -3.65
C GLY A 308 23.12 4.57 -3.63
N TRP A 309 22.06 3.82 -3.34
CA TRP A 309 20.70 4.37 -3.30
C TRP A 309 19.95 4.11 -1.96
N TRP A 310 20.30 3.06 -1.25
CA TRP A 310 19.56 2.57 -0.08
C TRP A 310 19.30 3.63 0.99
N ASP A 311 20.34 4.33 1.42
CA ASP A 311 20.23 5.30 2.53
C ASP A 311 19.31 6.48 2.16
N ALA A 312 19.40 6.96 0.93
CA ALA A 312 18.54 8.03 0.43
C ALA A 312 17.09 7.57 0.32
N GLN A 313 16.85 6.41 -0.31
CA GLN A 313 15.50 5.90 -0.48
C GLN A 313 14.83 5.57 0.85
N LEU A 314 15.56 4.93 1.79
CA LEU A 314 15.02 4.64 3.12
C LEU A 314 14.65 5.93 3.87
N ALA A 315 15.54 6.91 3.90
CA ALA A 315 15.26 8.19 4.58
C ALA A 315 14.04 8.89 3.98
N LEU A 316 13.96 8.96 2.65
CA LEU A 316 12.82 9.57 1.95
C LEU A 316 11.52 8.77 2.16
N ALA A 317 11.57 7.45 2.18
CA ALA A 317 10.40 6.62 2.46
C ALA A 317 9.90 6.81 3.91
N LEU A 318 10.80 6.95 4.88
CA LEU A 318 10.44 7.27 6.27
C LEU A 318 9.82 8.67 6.39
N LEU A 319 10.35 9.67 5.68
CA LEU A 319 9.71 11.01 5.58
C LEU A 319 8.33 10.89 4.89
N GLY A 320 8.22 10.13 3.82
CA GLY A 320 6.96 9.86 3.14
C GLY A 320 5.92 9.20 4.05
N ASN A 321 6.37 8.29 4.94
CA ASN A 321 5.49 7.73 5.95
C ASN A 321 5.11 8.75 7.04
N ALA A 322 6.00 9.68 7.40
CA ALA A 322 5.65 10.77 8.30
C ALA A 322 4.57 11.68 7.69
N LEU A 323 4.62 12.01 6.38
CA LEU A 323 3.54 12.70 5.68
C LEU A 323 2.20 11.95 5.81
N GLN A 324 2.22 10.63 5.79
CA GLN A 324 1.02 9.81 5.87
C GLN A 324 0.53 9.57 7.32
N GLN A 325 1.41 9.46 8.31
CA GLN A 325 1.04 8.94 9.64
C GLN A 325 1.46 9.80 10.84
N ALA A 326 2.32 10.83 10.69
CA ALA A 326 2.76 11.61 11.85
C ALA A 326 1.59 12.25 12.60
N TRP A 327 0.51 12.62 11.90
CA TRP A 327 -0.72 13.12 12.52
C TRP A 327 -1.31 12.13 13.53
N SER A 328 -1.32 10.84 13.24
CA SER A 328 -1.87 9.80 14.12
C SER A 328 -1.01 9.58 15.35
N LYS A 329 0.31 9.72 15.22
CA LYS A 329 1.26 9.61 16.34
C LYS A 329 1.19 10.81 17.32
N CYS A 330 0.59 11.92 16.89
CA CYS A 330 0.39 13.12 17.73
C CYS A 330 -0.95 13.14 18.47
N LEU A 331 -1.84 12.17 18.25
CA LEU A 331 -3.19 12.19 18.84
C LEU A 331 -3.15 12.07 20.38
N ASP A 332 -2.25 11.25 20.89
CA ASP A 332 -2.10 10.94 22.32
C ASP A 332 -0.90 11.64 22.98
N GLY A 333 -0.27 12.57 22.28
CA GLY A 333 0.90 13.31 22.74
C GLY A 333 2.22 12.74 22.22
N ARG A 334 3.34 13.17 22.84
CA ARG A 334 4.69 12.75 22.47
C ARG A 334 5.10 11.50 23.24
N ASP A 335 5.52 10.47 22.51
CA ASP A 335 6.11 9.25 23.07
C ASP A 335 7.40 8.88 22.31
N ASP A 336 7.98 7.73 22.63
CA ASP A 336 9.19 7.22 21.97
C ASP A 336 8.94 6.88 20.50
N GLU A 337 7.73 6.41 20.17
CA GLU A 337 7.30 6.11 18.81
C GLU A 337 7.28 7.37 17.96
N PHE A 338 6.64 8.43 18.43
CA PHE A 338 6.63 9.73 17.76
C PHE A 338 8.04 10.30 17.60
N THR A 339 8.86 10.24 18.66
CA THR A 339 10.23 10.75 18.66
C THR A 339 11.09 10.05 17.61
N TRP A 340 10.97 8.72 17.48
CA TRP A 340 11.67 7.95 16.45
C TRP A 340 11.34 8.43 15.03
N TRP A 341 10.04 8.66 14.74
CA TRP A 341 9.58 9.13 13.43
C TRP A 341 10.01 10.57 13.15
N GLU A 342 9.91 11.45 14.16
CA GLU A 342 10.35 12.84 14.06
C GLU A 342 11.83 12.94 13.66
N GLU A 343 12.69 12.24 14.37
CA GLU A 343 14.14 12.24 14.09
C GLU A 343 14.45 11.78 12.67
N ARG A 344 13.82 10.71 12.21
CA ARG A 344 14.03 10.16 10.86
C ARG A 344 13.49 11.08 9.77
N ALA A 345 12.31 11.66 9.98
CA ALA A 345 11.73 12.61 9.03
C ALA A 345 12.58 13.88 8.89
N LEU A 346 13.06 14.43 10.00
CA LEU A 346 13.93 15.62 9.98
C LEU A 346 15.31 15.34 9.38
N ASP A 347 15.89 14.14 9.62
CA ASP A 347 17.15 13.76 9.02
C ASP A 347 17.07 13.59 7.48
N ALA A 348 15.89 13.26 6.97
CA ALA A 348 15.64 13.12 5.53
C ALA A 348 15.65 14.44 4.75
N GLU A 349 15.52 15.61 5.43
CA GLU A 349 15.57 16.94 4.76
C GLU A 349 16.82 17.10 3.87
N ARG A 350 17.94 16.51 4.25
CA ARG A 350 19.21 16.57 3.48
C ARG A 350 19.11 15.98 2.07
N TYR A 351 18.07 15.20 1.78
CA TYR A 351 17.85 14.57 0.47
C TYR A 351 16.83 15.33 -0.39
N LEU A 352 16.25 16.44 0.12
CA LEU A 352 15.25 17.23 -0.60
C LEU A 352 15.86 18.34 -1.48
N ALA A 353 17.19 18.48 -1.49
CA ALA A 353 17.90 19.58 -2.19
C ALA A 353 18.14 19.27 -3.67
#